data_453ddafa00409c59b67a352fccedb3ca
#
_entry.id   453ddafa00409c59b67a352fccedb3ca
#
_cell.length_a   1.000
_cell.length_b   1.000
_cell.length_c   1.000
_cell.angle_alpha   90.00
_cell.angle_beta   90.00
_cell.angle_gamma   90.00
#
_symmetry.space_group_name_H-M   'P 1'
#
loop_
_entity.id
_entity.type
_entity.pdbx_description
1 polymer ?
#
loop_
_entity_poly.entity_id
_entity_poly.type
_entity_poly.pdbx_seq_one_letter_code
_entity_poly.pdbx_strand_id
1 'polypeptide(L)'
;HFAQRQVDARYQLYFKTDTSPAWQQGGHDVGGSSSPVSATAAVPIVGRSALAFNPQADAAAGAKAQRLVALINQSAAYRQVSALLQREATRHALDVELVKAVVAAESGFNARAVSPAGALGLMQVMPDTARMLGLQGDAKQIVEQKLTDPETNVRLGTRYLRQLLAQFRGRADLAVAAYNAGPGAVRRRMAVPPYTETQNYVRTVLAI
;
A
#
# COMPACT_ATOMS: atom_id res chain seq x y z
N HIS A 1 9.85 -7.80 16.07
CA HIS A 1 8.58 -8.52 16.29
C HIS A 1 7.49 -7.45 16.38
N PHE A 2 6.78 -7.22 15.28
CA PHE A 2 5.63 -6.31 15.26
C PHE A 2 4.38 -7.12 15.53
N ALA A 3 3.72 -6.83 16.65
CA ALA A 3 2.46 -7.46 16.98
C ALA A 3 1.36 -6.87 16.10
N GLN A 4 0.76 -7.70 15.27
CA GLN A 4 -0.50 -7.39 14.60
C GLN A 4 -1.56 -7.12 15.67
N ARG A 5 -1.99 -5.89 15.81
CA ARG A 5 -3.14 -5.57 16.65
C ARG A 5 -4.37 -5.48 15.74
N GLN A 6 -5.21 -6.45 15.84
CA GLN A 6 -6.52 -6.45 15.21
C GLN A 6 -7.35 -5.32 15.82
N VAL A 7 -7.63 -4.28 15.04
CA VAL A 7 -8.46 -3.13 15.49
C VAL A 7 -9.94 -3.44 15.30
N ASP A 8 -10.27 -4.25 14.32
CA ASP A 8 -11.57 -4.86 14.10
C ASP A 8 -11.35 -6.21 13.41
N ALA A 9 -12.11 -7.24 13.77
CA ALA A 9 -12.02 -8.57 13.16
C ALA A 9 -12.25 -8.56 11.63
N ARG A 10 -12.76 -7.46 11.09
CA ARG A 10 -13.06 -7.26 9.67
C ARG A 10 -11.99 -6.47 8.93
N TYR A 11 -11.04 -5.82 9.64
CA TYR A 11 -10.02 -4.97 9.06
C TYR A 11 -8.66 -5.32 9.67
N GLN A 12 -7.74 -5.80 8.84
CA GLN A 12 -6.32 -5.88 9.18
C GLN A 12 -5.66 -4.56 8.80
N LEU A 13 -5.21 -3.81 9.80
CA LEU A 13 -4.40 -2.63 9.57
C LEU A 13 -2.98 -3.07 9.24
N TYR A 14 -2.52 -2.70 8.06
CA TYR A 14 -1.16 -2.97 7.60
C TYR A 14 -0.25 -1.82 7.99
N PHE A 15 0.78 -2.13 8.76
CA PHE A 15 1.68 -1.12 9.29
C PHE A 15 2.88 -0.93 8.38
N LYS A 16 3.22 0.32 8.12
CA LYS A 16 4.46 0.67 7.44
C LYS A 16 5.60 0.53 8.43
N THR A 17 6.44 -0.47 8.23
CA THR A 17 7.69 -0.58 8.94
C THR A 17 8.76 0.12 8.11
N ASP A 18 9.29 1.23 8.61
CA ASP A 18 10.53 1.79 8.11
C ASP A 18 11.69 0.96 8.68
N THR A 19 11.80 -0.29 8.21
CA THR A 19 13.00 -1.06 8.42
C THR A 19 13.97 -0.69 7.32
N SER A 20 14.75 0.32 7.55
CA SER A 20 16.05 0.43 6.90
C SER A 20 16.80 -0.87 7.17
N PRO A 21 17.10 -1.71 6.18
CA PRO A 21 17.90 -2.91 6.45
C PRO A 21 19.30 -2.43 6.84
N ALA A 22 19.71 -2.77 8.06
CA ALA A 22 21.08 -2.70 8.49
C ALA A 22 21.91 -3.66 7.62
N TRP A 23 22.41 -3.18 6.50
CA TRP A 23 23.48 -3.81 5.74
C TRP A 23 24.69 -2.88 5.76
N GLN A 24 25.29 -2.76 6.91
CA GLN A 24 26.68 -2.35 7.09
C GLN A 24 27.28 -3.37 8.03
N GLN A 25 28.00 -4.30 7.48
CA GLN A 25 29.34 -4.72 7.92
C GLN A 25 29.64 -6.12 7.37
N GLY A 26 30.77 -6.23 6.75
CA GLY A 26 31.37 -7.50 6.36
C GLY A 26 32.13 -7.38 5.06
N GLY A 27 33.28 -6.74 5.13
CA GLY A 27 34.31 -6.81 4.09
C GLY A 27 35.17 -8.07 4.24
N HIS A 28 35.95 -8.35 3.18
CA HIS A 28 37.05 -9.30 3.05
C HIS A 28 36.64 -10.79 2.94
N ASP A 29 37.17 -11.61 2.02
CA ASP A 29 38.47 -11.64 1.39
C ASP A 29 38.46 -12.55 0.14
N VAL A 30 39.30 -12.20 -0.74
CA VAL A 30 39.98 -12.84 -1.88
C VAL A 30 39.99 -14.37 -2.03
N GLY A 31 39.94 -14.81 -3.25
CA GLY A 31 40.46 -16.12 -3.62
C GLY A 31 39.93 -16.67 -4.94
N GLY A 32 40.62 -16.42 -5.97
CA GLY A 32 40.67 -16.83 -7.30
C GLY A 32 40.54 -18.32 -7.57
N SER A 33 40.03 -18.65 -8.75
CA SER A 33 40.63 -19.57 -9.69
C SER A 33 39.81 -19.66 -10.98
N SER A 34 40.45 -19.38 -12.02
CA SER A 34 40.04 -19.56 -13.42
C SER A 34 39.98 -21.05 -13.80
N SER A 35 38.98 -21.43 -14.60
CA SER A 35 39.17 -22.09 -15.88
C SER A 35 37.84 -22.55 -16.51
N PRO A 36 37.76 -22.65 -17.84
CA PRO A 36 36.51 -22.68 -18.60
C PRO A 36 36.15 -24.12 -18.98
N VAL A 37 34.85 -24.38 -19.00
CA VAL A 37 34.34 -25.51 -19.79
C VAL A 37 33.07 -25.12 -20.53
N SER A 38 33.20 -25.18 -21.83
CA SER A 38 32.09 -25.26 -22.78
C SER A 38 31.19 -26.45 -22.47
N ALA A 39 29.90 -26.22 -22.46
CA ALA A 39 28.92 -27.20 -22.89
C ALA A 39 27.60 -26.50 -23.18
N THR A 40 27.27 -26.45 -24.43
CA THR A 40 25.99 -26.14 -25.02
C THR A 40 24.97 -27.14 -24.45
N ALA A 41 24.13 -26.70 -23.53
CA ALA A 41 22.92 -27.42 -23.15
C ALA A 41 21.74 -26.48 -23.39
N ALA A 42 20.94 -26.84 -24.37
CA ALA A 42 19.65 -26.19 -24.62
C ALA A 42 18.81 -26.28 -23.35
N VAL A 43 18.57 -25.12 -22.72
CA VAL A 43 17.62 -25.01 -21.62
C VAL A 43 16.22 -25.16 -22.23
N PRO A 44 15.44 -26.17 -21.84
CA PRO A 44 14.07 -26.23 -22.28
C PRO A 44 13.37 -24.98 -21.74
N ILE A 45 12.74 -24.24 -22.64
CA ILE A 45 11.78 -23.19 -22.29
C ILE A 45 10.65 -23.90 -21.53
N VAL A 46 10.78 -23.92 -20.20
CA VAL A 46 9.70 -24.36 -19.33
C VAL A 46 8.57 -23.37 -19.54
N GLY A 47 7.49 -23.90 -20.10
CA GLY A 47 6.33 -23.18 -20.54
C GLY A 47 5.85 -22.23 -19.44
N ARG A 48 5.43 -21.03 -19.86
CA ARG A 48 4.49 -20.18 -19.15
C ARG A 48 3.43 -21.11 -18.57
N SER A 49 3.43 -21.32 -17.26
CA SER A 49 2.25 -21.79 -16.57
C SER A 49 1.18 -20.75 -16.86
N ALA A 50 0.35 -21.06 -17.86
CA ALA A 50 -0.91 -20.40 -18.01
C ALA A 50 -1.59 -20.60 -16.67
N LEU A 51 -1.74 -19.52 -15.90
CA LEU A 51 -2.65 -19.50 -14.75
C LEU A 51 -3.97 -19.99 -15.33
N ALA A 52 -4.35 -21.21 -14.99
CA ALA A 52 -5.55 -21.83 -15.54
C ALA A 52 -6.71 -20.92 -15.16
N PHE A 53 -7.31 -20.29 -16.16
CA PHE A 53 -8.52 -19.50 -15.99
C PHE A 53 -9.57 -20.44 -15.40
N ASN A 54 -9.98 -20.17 -14.18
CA ASN A 54 -11.04 -20.88 -13.50
C ASN A 54 -12.26 -19.96 -13.39
N PRO A 55 -13.19 -20.03 -14.34
CA PRO A 55 -14.32 -19.11 -14.42
C PRO A 55 -15.21 -19.11 -13.17
N GLN A 56 -15.24 -20.23 -12.44
CA GLN A 56 -16.02 -20.30 -11.20
C GLN A 56 -15.33 -19.61 -10.03
N ALA A 57 -14.01 -19.75 -9.92
CA ALA A 57 -13.22 -19.06 -8.89
C ALA A 57 -13.21 -17.55 -9.14
N ASP A 58 -13.10 -17.14 -10.41
CA ASP A 58 -13.11 -15.73 -10.79
C ASP A 58 -14.48 -15.09 -10.58
N ALA A 59 -15.57 -15.80 -10.88
CA ALA A 59 -16.94 -15.37 -10.60
C ALA A 59 -17.21 -15.24 -9.09
N ALA A 60 -16.72 -16.18 -8.29
CA ALA A 60 -16.86 -16.14 -6.83
C ALA A 60 -16.06 -14.96 -6.23
N ALA A 61 -14.85 -14.70 -6.73
CA ALA A 61 -14.03 -13.56 -6.32
C ALA A 61 -14.71 -12.24 -6.69
N GLY A 62 -15.27 -12.12 -7.90
CA GLY A 62 -16.03 -10.95 -8.33
C GLY A 62 -17.28 -10.70 -7.48
N ALA A 63 -18.04 -11.75 -7.17
CA ALA A 63 -19.22 -11.63 -6.30
C ALA A 63 -18.84 -11.18 -4.88
N LYS A 64 -17.72 -11.67 -4.36
CA LYS A 64 -17.20 -11.24 -3.05
C LYS A 64 -16.79 -9.77 -3.05
N ALA A 65 -16.11 -9.32 -4.09
CA ALA A 65 -15.72 -7.92 -4.26
C ALA A 65 -16.96 -7.01 -4.34
N GLN A 66 -17.96 -7.37 -5.14
CA GLN A 66 -19.21 -6.63 -5.25
C GLN A 66 -19.96 -6.52 -3.90
N ARG A 67 -20.00 -7.60 -3.13
CA ARG A 67 -20.59 -7.58 -1.77
C ARG A 67 -19.83 -6.65 -0.84
N LEU A 68 -18.50 -6.65 -0.90
CA LEU A 68 -17.66 -5.76 -0.09
C LEU A 68 -17.91 -4.28 -0.45
N VAL A 69 -17.94 -3.95 -1.74
CA VAL A 69 -18.27 -2.60 -2.23
C VAL A 69 -19.67 -2.18 -1.75
N ALA A 70 -20.67 -3.06 -1.84
CA ALA A 70 -22.01 -2.77 -1.36
C ALA A 70 -22.05 -2.48 0.16
N LEU A 71 -21.33 -3.28 0.95
CA LEU A 71 -21.20 -3.06 2.40
C LEU A 71 -20.53 -1.73 2.73
N ILE A 72 -19.46 -1.39 2.01
CA ILE A 72 -18.77 -0.11 2.16
C ILE A 72 -19.73 1.04 1.87
N ASN A 73 -20.44 1.00 0.74
CA ASN A 73 -21.35 2.06 0.32
C ASN A 73 -22.53 2.26 1.30
N GLN A 74 -22.95 1.21 2.00
CA GLN A 74 -23.99 1.25 3.02
C GLN A 74 -23.47 1.68 4.40
N SER A 75 -22.15 1.68 4.62
CA SER A 75 -21.61 2.00 5.95
C SER A 75 -21.79 3.48 6.28
N ALA A 76 -22.21 3.75 7.54
CA ALA A 76 -22.33 5.12 8.03
C ALA A 76 -20.96 5.83 8.04
N ALA A 77 -19.90 5.11 8.36
CA ALA A 77 -18.54 5.65 8.39
C ALA A 77 -18.09 6.16 7.01
N TYR A 78 -18.35 5.39 5.93
CA TYR A 78 -18.06 5.86 4.58
C TYR A 78 -18.91 7.09 4.20
N ARG A 79 -20.21 7.06 4.48
CA ARG A 79 -21.11 8.19 4.16
C ARG A 79 -20.67 9.51 4.79
N GLN A 80 -20.10 9.48 6.00
CA GLN A 80 -19.58 10.67 6.68
C GLN A 80 -18.40 11.32 5.95
N VAL A 81 -17.59 10.54 5.23
CA VAL A 81 -16.38 11.02 4.58
C VAL A 81 -16.44 10.99 3.04
N SER A 82 -17.50 10.44 2.46
CA SER A 82 -17.62 10.23 1.01
C SER A 82 -17.44 11.51 0.19
N ALA A 83 -18.08 12.61 0.61
CA ALA A 83 -17.94 13.91 -0.06
C ALA A 83 -16.51 14.45 0.01
N LEU A 84 -15.80 14.22 1.12
CA LEU A 84 -14.39 14.58 1.29
C LEU A 84 -13.51 13.75 0.35
N LEU A 85 -13.73 12.44 0.28
CA LEU A 85 -12.96 11.56 -0.60
C LEU A 85 -13.15 11.94 -2.07
N GLN A 86 -14.39 12.20 -2.49
CA GLN A 86 -14.71 12.65 -3.84
C GLN A 86 -14.00 13.96 -4.19
N ARG A 87 -14.05 14.95 -3.30
CA ARG A 87 -13.41 16.26 -3.50
C ARG A 87 -11.89 16.13 -3.64
N GLU A 88 -11.24 15.39 -2.76
CA GLU A 88 -9.79 15.24 -2.78
C GLU A 88 -9.31 14.31 -3.91
N ALA A 89 -10.08 13.29 -4.29
CA ALA A 89 -9.83 12.49 -5.48
C ALA A 89 -9.84 13.35 -6.75
N THR A 90 -10.89 14.18 -6.92
CA THR A 90 -11.00 15.12 -8.05
C THR A 90 -9.84 16.11 -8.07
N ARG A 91 -9.50 16.71 -6.93
CA ARG A 91 -8.38 17.67 -6.80
C ARG A 91 -7.06 17.10 -7.28
N HIS A 92 -6.82 15.82 -7.05
CA HIS A 92 -5.56 15.15 -7.40
C HIS A 92 -5.66 14.31 -8.67
N ALA A 93 -6.76 14.40 -9.43
CA ALA A 93 -7.02 13.60 -10.63
C ALA A 93 -6.81 12.10 -10.36
N LEU A 94 -7.41 11.61 -9.27
CA LEU A 94 -7.44 10.21 -8.88
C LEU A 94 -8.82 9.60 -9.11
N ASP A 95 -8.85 8.30 -9.37
CA ASP A 95 -10.07 7.53 -9.31
C ASP A 95 -10.59 7.51 -7.87
N VAL A 96 -11.84 7.90 -7.66
CA VAL A 96 -12.47 7.94 -6.33
C VAL A 96 -12.63 6.53 -5.75
N GLU A 97 -12.84 5.52 -6.58
CA GLU A 97 -12.94 4.13 -6.14
C GLU A 97 -11.60 3.64 -5.59
N LEU A 98 -10.49 4.00 -6.25
CA LEU A 98 -9.16 3.71 -5.73
C LEU A 98 -8.90 4.40 -4.38
N VAL A 99 -9.27 5.68 -4.23
CA VAL A 99 -9.13 6.39 -2.95
C VAL A 99 -9.99 5.74 -1.87
N LYS A 100 -11.24 5.41 -2.19
CA LYS A 100 -12.16 4.69 -1.29
C LYS A 100 -11.58 3.35 -0.84
N ALA A 101 -11.05 2.57 -1.77
CA ALA A 101 -10.43 1.28 -1.49
C ALA A 101 -9.22 1.38 -0.55
N VAL A 102 -8.35 2.38 -0.77
CA VAL A 102 -7.21 2.65 0.11
C VAL A 102 -7.70 3.02 1.52
N VAL A 103 -8.67 3.94 1.66
CA VAL A 103 -9.20 4.33 2.97
C VAL A 103 -9.88 3.15 3.69
N ALA A 104 -10.61 2.30 2.95
CA ALA A 104 -11.21 1.09 3.50
C ALA A 104 -10.14 0.13 4.05
N ALA A 105 -9.06 -0.09 3.31
CA ALA A 105 -7.97 -0.97 3.69
C ALA A 105 -7.09 -0.40 4.82
N GLU A 106 -6.91 0.93 4.88
CA GLU A 106 -6.05 1.58 5.88
C GLU A 106 -6.72 1.76 7.24
N SER A 107 -7.98 2.15 7.26
CA SER A 107 -8.64 2.53 8.52
C SER A 107 -10.07 2.03 8.67
N GLY A 108 -10.66 1.41 7.64
CA GLY A 108 -12.10 1.15 7.62
C GLY A 108 -12.95 2.41 7.79
N PHE A 109 -12.48 3.54 7.27
CA PHE A 109 -13.08 4.87 7.41
C PHE A 109 -13.06 5.45 8.84
N ASN A 110 -12.17 4.97 9.69
CA ASN A 110 -11.97 5.53 11.04
C ASN A 110 -10.97 6.69 11.00
N ALA A 111 -11.46 7.92 11.13
CA ALA A 111 -10.62 9.12 11.16
C ALA A 111 -9.65 9.17 12.35
N ARG A 112 -9.92 8.43 13.42
CA ARG A 112 -9.10 8.38 14.64
C ARG A 112 -8.20 7.14 14.71
N ALA A 113 -8.07 6.39 13.61
CA ALA A 113 -7.22 5.21 13.58
C ALA A 113 -5.76 5.58 13.83
N VAL A 114 -5.10 4.83 14.71
CA VAL A 114 -3.68 4.95 15.02
C VAL A 114 -3.06 3.57 14.93
N SER A 115 -2.04 3.42 14.07
CA SER A 115 -1.32 2.16 13.98
C SER A 115 -0.24 2.03 15.06
N PRO A 116 0.21 0.82 15.42
CA PRO A 116 1.36 0.63 16.31
C PRO A 116 2.66 1.28 15.78
N ALA A 117 2.79 1.44 14.47
CA ALA A 117 3.91 2.14 13.86
C ALA A 117 3.78 3.68 13.88
N GLY A 118 2.63 4.21 14.34
CA GLY A 118 2.36 5.64 14.42
C GLY A 118 1.77 6.26 13.15
N ALA A 119 1.23 5.45 12.23
CA ALA A 119 0.43 5.96 11.13
C ALA A 119 -0.95 6.42 11.64
N LEU A 120 -1.50 7.49 11.06
CA LEU A 120 -2.64 8.21 11.61
C LEU A 120 -3.75 8.42 10.58
N GLY A 121 -5.00 8.33 11.07
CA GLY A 121 -6.22 8.78 10.41
C GLY A 121 -6.69 7.90 9.25
N LEU A 122 -7.58 8.46 8.43
CA LEU A 122 -8.31 7.77 7.35
C LEU A 122 -7.41 7.03 6.37
N MET A 123 -6.31 7.66 5.97
CA MET A 123 -5.36 7.12 4.98
C MET A 123 -4.04 6.65 5.63
N GLN A 124 -3.99 6.53 6.95
CA GLN A 124 -2.83 6.05 7.71
C GLN A 124 -1.52 6.72 7.29
N VAL A 125 -1.52 8.05 7.30
CA VAL A 125 -0.35 8.83 6.91
C VAL A 125 0.67 8.86 8.05
N MET A 126 1.93 8.51 7.75
CA MET A 126 3.02 8.63 8.70
C MET A 126 3.39 10.10 8.91
N PRO A 127 3.74 10.53 10.15
CA PRO A 127 4.18 11.89 10.43
C PRO A 127 5.33 12.37 9.53
N ASP A 128 6.31 11.51 9.26
CA ASP A 128 7.44 11.86 8.39
C ASP A 128 7.01 12.01 6.93
N THR A 129 6.10 11.17 6.45
CA THR A 129 5.49 11.33 5.13
C THR A 129 4.73 12.67 5.05
N ALA A 130 3.99 13.02 6.09
CA ALA A 130 3.28 14.30 6.14
C ALA A 130 4.22 15.52 6.08
N ARG A 131 5.33 15.47 6.83
CA ARG A 131 6.37 16.52 6.76
C ARG A 131 7.00 16.62 5.38
N MET A 132 7.34 15.49 4.77
CA MET A 132 7.87 15.43 3.40
C MET A 132 6.88 16.05 2.39
N LEU A 133 5.59 15.92 2.64
CA LEU A 133 4.52 16.52 1.84
C LEU A 133 4.22 17.98 2.22
N GLY A 134 5.01 18.58 3.11
CA GLY A 134 4.92 20.00 3.47
C GLY A 134 3.96 20.30 4.63
N LEU A 135 3.56 19.31 5.45
CA LEU A 135 2.81 19.60 6.67
C LEU A 135 3.72 20.29 7.68
N GLN A 136 3.39 21.53 8.01
CA GLN A 136 4.14 22.33 8.98
C GLN A 136 3.79 21.93 10.42
N GLY A 137 4.79 21.89 11.28
CA GLY A 137 4.65 21.65 12.72
C GLY A 137 5.98 21.30 13.35
N ASP A 138 6.43 22.14 14.31
CA ASP A 138 7.76 21.99 14.94
C ASP A 138 7.78 20.86 15.97
N ALA A 139 6.63 20.59 16.60
CA ALA A 139 6.50 19.52 17.57
C ALA A 139 5.79 18.30 16.94
N LYS A 140 6.19 17.10 17.35
CA LYS A 140 5.57 15.83 16.93
C LYS A 140 4.07 15.83 17.19
N GLN A 141 3.64 16.27 18.37
CA GLN A 141 2.24 16.32 18.76
C GLN A 141 1.39 17.21 17.85
N ILE A 142 1.94 18.32 17.35
CA ILE A 142 1.24 19.23 16.43
C ILE A 142 0.98 18.52 15.09
N VAL A 143 1.97 17.79 14.59
CA VAL A 143 1.83 17.03 13.33
C VAL A 143 0.82 15.90 13.51
N GLU A 144 0.89 15.17 14.60
CA GLU A 144 -0.04 14.08 14.92
C GLU A 144 -1.49 14.61 15.06
N GLN A 145 -1.69 15.71 15.77
CA GLN A 145 -2.99 16.34 15.91
C GLN A 145 -3.55 16.78 14.54
N LYS A 146 -2.73 17.39 13.69
CA LYS A 146 -3.15 17.78 12.34
C LYS A 146 -3.49 16.57 11.47
N LEU A 147 -2.83 15.43 11.66
CA LEU A 147 -3.09 14.20 10.93
C LEU A 147 -4.36 13.46 11.39
N THR A 148 -4.89 13.78 12.56
CA THR A 148 -6.20 13.26 13.00
C THR A 148 -7.37 14.07 12.44
N ASP A 149 -7.09 15.26 11.86
CA ASP A 149 -8.09 15.99 11.09
C ASP A 149 -8.36 15.30 9.75
N PRO A 150 -9.61 14.88 9.47
CA PRO A 150 -9.96 14.14 8.26
C PRO A 150 -9.56 14.85 6.97
N GLU A 151 -9.78 16.16 6.87
CA GLU A 151 -9.47 16.93 5.66
C GLU A 151 -7.96 16.97 5.38
N THR A 152 -7.17 17.25 6.39
CA THR A 152 -5.71 17.26 6.31
C THR A 152 -5.18 15.88 5.95
N ASN A 153 -5.71 14.84 6.58
CA ASN A 153 -5.29 13.45 6.35
C ASN A 153 -5.56 13.00 4.92
N VAL A 154 -6.80 13.15 4.45
CA VAL A 154 -7.18 12.73 3.08
C VAL A 154 -6.44 13.55 2.03
N ARG A 155 -6.30 14.85 2.21
CA ARG A 155 -5.54 15.72 1.31
C ARG A 155 -4.09 15.27 1.15
N LEU A 156 -3.41 14.94 2.25
CA LEU A 156 -2.02 14.46 2.22
C LEU A 156 -1.92 13.04 1.66
N GLY A 157 -2.81 12.14 2.08
CA GLY A 157 -2.82 10.75 1.59
C GLY A 157 -3.09 10.66 0.09
N THR A 158 -4.06 11.41 -0.43
CA THR A 158 -4.35 11.47 -1.87
C THR A 158 -3.21 12.11 -2.66
N ARG A 159 -2.60 13.18 -2.15
CA ARG A 159 -1.39 13.75 -2.75
C ARG A 159 -0.26 12.73 -2.82
N TYR A 160 -0.03 11.98 -1.76
CA TYR A 160 1.00 10.92 -1.74
C TYR A 160 0.68 9.81 -2.73
N LEU A 161 -0.55 9.32 -2.76
CA LEU A 161 -1.00 8.31 -3.72
C LEU A 161 -0.81 8.77 -5.17
N ARG A 162 -1.14 10.04 -5.47
CA ARG A 162 -0.89 10.63 -6.79
C ARG A 162 0.58 10.66 -7.16
N GLN A 163 1.46 11.02 -6.21
CA GLN A 163 2.90 10.99 -6.44
C GLN A 163 3.41 9.58 -6.75
N LEU A 164 2.92 8.58 -6.02
CA LEU A 164 3.27 7.18 -6.27
C LEU A 164 2.77 6.69 -7.62
N LEU A 165 1.53 7.02 -8.01
CA LEU A 165 1.03 6.70 -9.35
C LEU A 165 1.88 7.33 -10.45
N ALA A 166 2.27 8.60 -10.31
CA ALA A 166 3.16 9.25 -11.25
C ALA A 166 4.54 8.58 -11.29
N GLN A 167 5.12 8.25 -10.14
CA GLN A 167 6.40 7.55 -10.03
C GLN A 167 6.40 6.19 -10.71
N PHE A 168 5.30 5.46 -10.62
CA PHE A 168 5.13 4.14 -11.23
C PHE A 168 4.35 4.16 -12.55
N ARG A 169 4.33 5.29 -13.24
CA ARG A 169 3.78 5.47 -14.60
C ARG A 169 2.32 4.99 -14.73
N GLY A 170 1.50 5.27 -13.73
CA GLY A 170 0.09 4.87 -13.70
C GLY A 170 -0.17 3.41 -13.29
N ARG A 171 0.86 2.62 -12.98
CA ARG A 171 0.72 1.25 -12.49
C ARG A 171 0.12 1.27 -11.07
N ALA A 172 -1.20 1.04 -10.99
CA ALA A 172 -1.94 1.06 -9.72
C ALA A 172 -1.44 0.00 -8.74
N ASP A 173 -1.13 -1.20 -9.21
CA ASP A 173 -0.57 -2.29 -8.40
C ASP A 173 0.75 -1.90 -7.72
N LEU A 174 1.65 -1.24 -8.45
CA LEU A 174 2.92 -0.79 -7.91
C LEU A 174 2.77 0.43 -6.99
N ALA A 175 1.86 1.35 -7.33
CA ALA A 175 1.61 2.52 -6.50
C ALA A 175 0.97 2.13 -5.15
N VAL A 176 0.01 1.22 -5.17
CA VAL A 176 -0.63 0.66 -3.97
C VAL A 176 0.38 -0.13 -3.14
N ALA A 177 1.21 -0.97 -3.76
CA ALA A 177 2.30 -1.66 -3.08
C ALA A 177 3.28 -0.68 -2.42
N ALA A 178 3.63 0.40 -3.12
CA ALA A 178 4.53 1.43 -2.60
C ALA A 178 3.90 2.27 -1.49
N TYR A 179 2.59 2.47 -1.54
CA TYR A 179 1.85 3.13 -0.46
C TYR A 179 1.99 2.37 0.86
N ASN A 180 1.87 1.04 0.80
CA ASN A 180 1.99 0.15 1.97
C ASN A 180 3.46 -0.11 2.37
N ALA A 181 4.30 -0.59 1.43
CA ALA A 181 5.66 -1.07 1.72
C ALA A 181 6.75 0.00 1.55
N GLY A 182 6.39 1.21 1.15
CA GLY A 182 7.32 2.27 0.77
C GLY A 182 7.85 2.14 -0.67
N PRO A 183 8.12 3.27 -1.35
CA PRO A 183 8.52 3.27 -2.77
C PRO A 183 9.89 2.61 -3.01
N GLY A 184 10.78 2.60 -2.02
CA GLY A 184 12.08 1.96 -2.11
C GLY A 184 12.01 0.45 -2.32
N ALA A 185 11.07 -0.23 -1.64
CA ALA A 185 10.88 -1.67 -1.77
C ALA A 185 10.40 -2.06 -3.17
N VAL A 186 9.50 -1.26 -3.75
CA VAL A 186 8.93 -1.51 -5.08
C VAL A 186 9.91 -1.16 -6.20
N ARG A 187 10.62 0.00 -6.09
CA ARG A 187 11.57 0.46 -7.13
C ARG A 187 12.66 -0.54 -7.44
N ARG A 188 13.23 -1.18 -6.43
CA ARG A 188 14.35 -2.13 -6.61
C ARG A 188 14.02 -3.27 -7.56
N ARG A 189 12.76 -3.67 -7.63
CA ARG A 189 12.29 -4.84 -8.41
C ARG A 189 11.31 -4.47 -9.51
N MET A 190 10.78 -3.24 -9.51
CA MET A 190 9.66 -2.82 -10.36
C MET A 190 8.49 -3.83 -10.32
N ALA A 191 8.25 -4.40 -9.14
CA ALA A 191 7.22 -5.39 -8.86
C ALA A 191 6.69 -5.23 -7.43
N VAL A 192 5.53 -5.80 -7.17
CA VAL A 192 4.99 -5.93 -5.79
C VAL A 192 5.99 -6.77 -4.98
N PRO A 193 6.47 -6.26 -3.83
CA PRO A 193 7.42 -6.99 -3.00
C PRO A 193 6.84 -8.33 -2.52
N PRO A 194 7.69 -9.36 -2.28
CA PRO A 194 7.25 -10.67 -1.80
C PRO A 194 6.92 -10.67 -0.30
N TYR A 195 6.37 -9.58 0.20
CA TYR A 195 5.87 -9.46 1.56
C TYR A 195 4.40 -9.87 1.57
N THR A 196 4.05 -10.91 2.32
CA THR A 196 2.68 -11.43 2.41
C THR A 196 1.67 -10.32 2.74
N GLU A 197 2.04 -9.42 3.65
CA GLU A 197 1.25 -8.25 4.03
C GLU A 197 0.97 -7.35 2.83
N THR A 198 2.00 -6.93 2.11
CA THR A 198 1.86 -6.04 0.94
C THR A 198 1.09 -6.69 -0.20
N GLN A 199 1.32 -7.98 -0.44
CA GLN A 199 0.58 -8.73 -1.46
C GLN A 199 -0.91 -8.83 -1.12
N ASN A 200 -1.25 -9.05 0.16
CA ASN A 200 -2.63 -9.06 0.64
C ASN A 200 -3.26 -7.68 0.53
N TYR A 201 -2.52 -6.64 0.91
CA TYR A 201 -2.96 -5.25 0.80
C TYR A 201 -3.31 -4.88 -0.65
N VAL A 202 -2.39 -5.14 -1.59
CA VAL A 202 -2.63 -4.87 -3.01
C VAL A 202 -3.86 -5.62 -3.52
N ARG A 203 -3.99 -6.90 -3.20
CA ARG A 203 -5.18 -7.70 -3.58
C ARG A 203 -6.48 -7.11 -3.01
N THR A 204 -6.46 -6.69 -1.75
CA THR A 204 -7.64 -6.11 -1.09
C THR A 204 -8.04 -4.79 -1.74
N VAL A 205 -7.07 -3.87 -1.94
CA VAL A 205 -7.36 -2.56 -2.53
C VAL A 205 -7.83 -2.68 -3.97
N LEU A 206 -7.21 -3.54 -4.78
CA LEU A 206 -7.59 -3.68 -6.20
C LEU A 206 -8.84 -4.56 -6.43
N ALA A 207 -9.38 -5.19 -5.39
CA ALA A 207 -10.64 -5.94 -5.45
C ALA A 207 -11.87 -5.08 -5.10
N ILE A 208 -11.69 -3.88 -4.57
CA ILE A 208 -12.74 -2.91 -4.23
C ILE A 208 -12.96 -1.96 -5.38
#